data_9bcb35794096169e9dc03eb561ff4c4d
#
_entry.id   9bcb35794096169e9dc03eb561ff4c4d
#
_cell.length_a   1.000
_cell.length_b   1.000
_cell.length_c   1.000
_cell.angle_alpha   90.00
_cell.angle_beta   90.00
_cell.angle_gamma   90.00
#
_symmetry.space_group_name_H-M   'P 1'
#
loop_
_entity.id
_entity.type
_entity.pdbx_description
1 polymer ?
#
loop_
_entity_poly.entity_id
_entity_poly.type
_entity_poly.pdbx_seq_one_letter_code
_entity_poly.pdbx_strand_id
1 'polypeptide(L)'
;MANLTINGQYYQGNTAYSGPGYYDYTGTPIPTINAGQNISISFTAQTKGNYQQYFKLWIDFNGNGNLSDPGELVYSHTDVWTGTRSFNSTFTVPTSVFNGQVYARFIMVYSSSPTLCGNYPYGNTFDFKTTITGAQDPFAYNGYVYGANGVGIPNILFQ
;
A
#
# COMPACT_ATOMS: atom_id res chain seq x y z
N MET A 1 -4.60 3.27 17.18
CA MET A 1 -3.31 3.65 16.55
C MET A 1 -3.13 5.15 16.62
N ALA A 2 -1.96 5.63 17.03
CA ALA A 2 -1.75 7.08 17.22
C ALA A 2 -1.50 7.82 15.92
N ASN A 3 -0.66 7.27 15.07
CA ASN A 3 -0.29 7.85 13.78
C ASN A 3 0.19 6.76 12.82
N LEU A 4 0.24 7.12 11.55
CA LEU A 4 0.80 6.33 10.46
C LEU A 4 1.50 7.29 9.49
N THR A 5 2.67 6.91 9.01
CA THR A 5 3.39 7.63 7.95
C THR A 5 3.73 6.64 6.83
N ILE A 6 3.35 6.96 5.60
CA ILE A 6 3.65 6.17 4.40
C ILE A 6 4.30 7.08 3.38
N ASN A 7 5.47 6.71 2.86
CA ASN A 7 6.22 7.49 1.88
C ASN A 7 6.39 8.97 2.29
N GLY A 8 6.64 9.22 3.59
CA GLY A 8 6.80 10.56 4.16
C GLY A 8 5.51 11.32 4.48
N GLN A 9 4.34 10.88 4.03
CA GLN A 9 3.05 11.51 4.34
C GLN A 9 2.52 11.01 5.70
N TYR A 10 2.25 11.95 6.59
CA TYR A 10 1.70 11.69 7.91
C TYR A 10 0.16 11.63 7.91
N TYR A 11 -0.38 10.66 8.66
CA TYR A 11 -1.81 10.46 8.87
C TYR A 11 -2.09 10.34 10.37
N GLN A 12 -3.00 11.15 10.87
CA GLN A 12 -3.40 11.14 12.27
C GLN A 12 -4.32 9.95 12.55
N GLY A 13 -3.93 9.10 13.48
CA GLY A 13 -4.81 8.08 14.04
C GLY A 13 -5.52 8.59 15.30
N ASN A 14 -6.15 7.67 16.03
CA ASN A 14 -6.80 7.95 17.30
C ASN A 14 -6.25 7.02 18.37
N THR A 15 -5.79 7.59 19.48
CA THR A 15 -5.37 6.85 20.67
C THR A 15 -6.52 6.57 21.64
N ALA A 16 -7.68 7.18 21.44
CA ALA A 16 -8.87 6.86 22.20
C ALA A 16 -9.31 5.42 21.88
N TYR A 17 -9.64 4.67 22.95
CA TYR A 17 -10.09 3.28 22.84
C TYR A 17 -11.59 3.18 22.49
N SER A 18 -12.23 4.30 22.26
CA SER A 18 -13.63 4.42 21.88
C SER A 18 -13.77 5.40 20.73
N GLY A 19 -14.51 5.03 19.71
CA GLY A 19 -14.77 5.88 18.54
C GLY A 19 -14.72 5.08 17.24
N PRO A 20 -15.07 5.69 16.12
CA PRO A 20 -15.02 5.04 14.83
C PRO A 20 -13.57 4.63 14.54
N GLY A 21 -13.36 3.35 14.32
CA GLY A 21 -12.06 2.82 13.92
C GLY A 21 -11.74 3.00 12.44
N TYR A 22 -12.55 3.76 11.70
CA TYR A 22 -12.39 3.98 10.27
C TYR A 22 -11.98 5.43 9.96
N TYR A 23 -10.98 5.57 9.10
CA TYR A 23 -10.42 6.84 8.66
C TYR A 23 -10.30 6.85 7.13
N ASP A 24 -11.00 7.77 6.50
CA ASP A 24 -10.91 8.01 5.06
C ASP A 24 -9.89 9.11 4.78
N TYR A 25 -8.74 8.71 4.24
CA TYR A 25 -7.69 9.61 3.76
C TYR A 25 -7.56 9.61 2.23
N THR A 26 -8.60 9.20 1.51
CA THR A 26 -8.59 9.24 0.04
C THR A 26 -8.46 10.66 -0.52
N GLY A 27 -8.83 11.68 0.27
CA GLY A 27 -8.62 13.10 -0.04
C GLY A 27 -7.22 13.63 0.30
N THR A 28 -6.41 12.87 1.06
CA THR A 28 -5.00 13.18 1.38
C THR A 28 -4.15 12.00 0.92
N PRO A 29 -3.83 11.90 -0.38
CA PRO A 29 -3.23 10.71 -0.94
C PRO A 29 -1.81 10.46 -0.41
N ILE A 30 -1.41 9.20 -0.40
CA ILE A 30 0.01 8.83 -0.29
C ILE A 30 0.74 9.50 -1.48
N PRO A 31 1.90 10.14 -1.29
CA PRO A 31 2.68 10.71 -2.38
C PRO A 31 2.93 9.70 -3.49
N THR A 32 2.98 10.17 -4.73
CA THR A 32 3.24 9.33 -5.90
C THR A 32 4.39 8.35 -5.64
N ILE A 33 4.17 7.09 -5.98
CA ILE A 33 5.16 6.01 -5.87
C ILE A 33 5.57 5.54 -7.26
N ASN A 34 6.82 5.13 -7.41
CA ASN A 34 7.32 4.62 -8.69
C ASN A 34 7.48 3.09 -8.65
N ALA A 35 7.24 2.46 -9.77
CA ALA A 35 7.57 1.05 -9.96
C ALA A 35 9.04 0.78 -9.58
N GLY A 36 9.30 -0.26 -8.79
CA GLY A 36 10.62 -0.60 -8.26
C GLY A 36 11.10 0.26 -7.07
N GLN A 37 10.35 1.28 -6.64
CA GLN A 37 10.72 2.14 -5.51
C GLN A 37 10.58 1.41 -4.18
N ASN A 38 11.50 1.67 -3.23
CA ASN A 38 11.34 1.30 -1.83
C ASN A 38 10.54 2.37 -1.10
N ILE A 39 9.44 1.96 -0.48
CA ILE A 39 8.53 2.82 0.27
C ILE A 39 8.70 2.56 1.75
N SER A 40 8.90 3.63 2.53
CA SER A 40 8.92 3.55 3.99
C SER A 40 7.52 3.58 4.57
N ILE A 41 7.31 2.76 5.60
CA ILE A 41 6.14 2.79 6.47
C ILE A 41 6.61 2.90 7.91
N SER A 42 6.03 3.81 8.67
CA SER A 42 6.23 3.89 10.12
C SER A 42 4.91 4.22 10.81
N PHE A 43 4.71 3.68 11.99
CA PHE A 43 3.52 3.99 12.78
C PHE A 43 3.77 3.80 14.27
N THR A 44 2.94 4.48 15.07
CA THR A 44 2.92 4.34 16.52
C THR A 44 1.56 3.80 16.95
N ALA A 45 1.59 2.72 17.70
CA ALA A 45 0.40 2.09 18.25
C ALA A 45 0.47 2.03 19.76
N GLN A 46 -0.70 2.07 20.42
CA GLN A 46 -0.82 2.00 21.86
C GLN A 46 -1.82 0.92 22.26
N THR A 47 -1.46 0.14 23.29
CA THR A 47 -2.33 -0.84 23.93
C THR A 47 -2.41 -0.58 25.42
N LYS A 48 -3.54 -0.93 26.07
CA LYS A 48 -3.71 -0.81 27.54
C LYS A 48 -3.24 -2.04 28.31
N GLY A 49 -2.90 -3.11 27.60
CA GLY A 49 -2.47 -4.38 28.20
C GLY A 49 -1.67 -5.19 27.19
N ASN A 50 -1.21 -6.34 27.62
CA ASN A 50 -0.41 -7.26 26.80
C ASN A 50 -1.30 -7.96 25.76
N TYR A 51 -1.71 -7.22 24.73
CA TYR A 51 -2.65 -7.65 23.70
C TYR A 51 -1.96 -7.87 22.38
N GLN A 52 -2.26 -9.01 21.75
CA GLN A 52 -1.78 -9.31 20.39
C GLN A 52 -2.49 -8.43 19.38
N GLN A 53 -1.69 -7.71 18.60
CA GLN A 53 -2.15 -6.84 17.53
C GLN A 53 -1.64 -7.37 16.20
N TYR A 54 -2.46 -7.23 15.18
CA TYR A 54 -2.16 -7.58 13.80
C TYR A 54 -2.23 -6.32 12.94
N PHE A 55 -1.25 -6.19 12.04
CA PHE A 55 -1.12 -5.07 11.12
C PHE A 55 -1.03 -5.60 9.71
N LYS A 56 -1.77 -5.00 8.78
CA LYS A 56 -1.65 -5.30 7.36
C LYS A 56 -1.82 -4.04 6.53
N LEU A 57 -1.04 -3.93 5.45
CA LEU A 57 -1.17 -2.92 4.40
C LEU A 57 -1.33 -3.62 3.06
N TRP A 58 -2.34 -3.23 2.31
CA TRP A 58 -2.56 -3.64 0.92
C TRP A 58 -2.52 -2.43 0.01
N ILE A 59 -2.05 -2.62 -1.22
CA ILE A 59 -2.05 -1.63 -2.29
C ILE A 59 -2.51 -2.32 -3.57
N ASP A 60 -3.50 -1.75 -4.24
CA ASP A 60 -4.06 -2.23 -5.51
C ASP A 60 -3.06 -1.97 -6.65
N PHE A 61 -2.09 -2.87 -6.83
CA PHE A 61 -1.03 -2.69 -7.81
C PHE A 61 -1.47 -2.93 -9.26
N ASN A 62 -2.56 -3.64 -9.46
CA ASN A 62 -3.07 -3.91 -10.81
C ASN A 62 -4.19 -2.95 -11.24
N GLY A 63 -4.68 -2.08 -10.33
CA GLY A 63 -5.66 -1.04 -10.61
C GLY A 63 -7.09 -1.55 -10.87
N ASN A 64 -7.41 -2.79 -10.45
CA ASN A 64 -8.72 -3.39 -10.70
C ASN A 64 -9.75 -3.10 -9.61
N GLY A 65 -9.37 -2.42 -8.51
CA GLY A 65 -10.21 -2.09 -7.37
C GLY A 65 -10.38 -3.22 -6.36
N ASN A 66 -9.70 -4.34 -6.53
CA ASN A 66 -9.68 -5.48 -5.61
C ASN A 66 -8.31 -5.57 -4.92
N LEU A 67 -8.25 -5.35 -3.62
CA LEU A 67 -7.02 -5.37 -2.82
C LEU A 67 -6.61 -6.79 -2.35
N SER A 68 -7.30 -7.84 -2.79
CA SER A 68 -7.03 -9.21 -2.36
C SER A 68 -6.18 -10.03 -3.33
N ASP A 69 -5.72 -9.42 -4.41
CA ASP A 69 -4.97 -10.11 -5.44
C ASP A 69 -3.54 -10.48 -4.97
N PRO A 70 -2.95 -11.53 -5.53
CA PRO A 70 -1.59 -11.93 -5.18
C PRO A 70 -0.57 -10.79 -5.37
N GLY A 71 0.22 -10.51 -4.34
CA GLY A 71 1.26 -9.47 -4.36
C GLY A 71 0.81 -8.09 -3.85
N GLU A 72 -0.47 -7.90 -3.53
CA GLU A 72 -1.01 -6.62 -3.04
C GLU A 72 -0.92 -6.45 -1.52
N LEU A 73 -0.79 -7.53 -0.76
CA LEU A 73 -0.43 -7.46 0.66
C LEU A 73 1.07 -7.13 0.78
N VAL A 74 1.39 -5.85 1.02
CA VAL A 74 2.77 -5.33 1.05
C VAL A 74 3.39 -5.31 2.44
N TYR A 75 2.58 -5.33 3.48
CA TYR A 75 3.03 -5.38 4.86
C TYR A 75 2.13 -6.26 5.71
N SER A 76 2.72 -7.12 6.52
CA SER A 76 2.03 -7.93 7.53
C SER A 76 2.92 -8.08 8.74
N HIS A 77 2.41 -7.77 9.93
CA HIS A 77 3.13 -7.89 11.19
C HIS A 77 2.18 -8.25 12.32
N THR A 78 2.71 -8.97 13.30
CA THR A 78 1.99 -9.32 14.53
C THR A 78 2.90 -9.10 15.71
N ASP A 79 2.40 -8.46 16.77
CA ASP A 79 3.17 -8.20 17.98
C ASP A 79 2.28 -8.16 19.23
N VAL A 80 2.91 -8.31 20.38
CA VAL A 80 2.27 -8.32 21.71
C VAL A 80 3.03 -7.37 22.61
N TRP A 81 2.36 -6.31 23.12
CA TRP A 81 2.99 -5.35 24.05
C TRP A 81 1.98 -4.62 24.92
N THR A 82 2.48 -3.88 25.89
CA THR A 82 1.72 -2.94 26.70
C THR A 82 2.30 -1.53 26.56
N GLY A 83 1.43 -0.53 26.48
CA GLY A 83 1.83 0.87 26.34
C GLY A 83 1.98 1.29 24.88
N THR A 84 2.87 2.24 24.61
CA THR A 84 3.12 2.80 23.28
C THR A 84 4.32 2.12 22.65
N ARG A 85 4.21 1.77 21.36
CA ARG A 85 5.29 1.18 20.56
C ARG A 85 5.30 1.75 19.15
N SER A 86 6.51 1.99 18.63
CA SER A 86 6.73 2.45 17.26
C SER A 86 7.25 1.30 16.39
N PHE A 87 6.80 1.28 15.15
CA PHE A 87 7.14 0.29 14.14
C PHE A 87 7.66 1.00 12.90
N ASN A 88 8.68 0.42 12.28
CA ASN A 88 9.26 0.90 11.02
C ASN A 88 9.49 -0.28 10.10
N SER A 89 9.19 -0.11 8.82
CA SER A 89 9.41 -1.10 7.79
C SER A 89 9.54 -0.44 6.42
N THR A 90 9.90 -1.23 5.43
CA THR A 90 9.91 -0.83 4.02
C THR A 90 9.30 -1.94 3.18
N PHE A 91 8.73 -1.58 2.04
CA PHE A 91 8.35 -2.53 1.00
C PHE A 91 8.76 -1.97 -0.37
N THR A 92 8.93 -2.87 -1.34
CA THR A 92 9.29 -2.50 -2.72
C THR A 92 8.05 -2.57 -3.60
N VAL A 93 7.78 -1.50 -4.34
CA VAL A 93 6.74 -1.48 -5.37
C VAL A 93 7.15 -2.45 -6.50
N PRO A 94 6.32 -3.39 -6.93
CA PRO A 94 6.64 -4.24 -8.09
C PRO A 94 6.92 -3.40 -9.34
N THR A 95 7.69 -3.94 -10.28
CA THR A 95 8.00 -3.25 -11.54
C THR A 95 6.89 -3.39 -12.58
N SER A 96 6.11 -4.47 -12.50
CA SER A 96 4.95 -4.71 -13.36
C SER A 96 3.68 -4.34 -12.59
N VAL A 97 3.24 -3.10 -12.70
CA VAL A 97 2.10 -2.52 -11.98
C VAL A 97 1.28 -1.65 -12.92
N PHE A 98 0.08 -1.28 -12.49
CA PHE A 98 -0.76 -0.31 -13.19
C PHE A 98 -0.18 1.10 -13.03
N ASN A 99 -0.10 1.87 -14.13
CA ASN A 99 0.18 3.30 -14.11
C ASN A 99 -1.12 4.07 -13.90
N GLY A 100 -1.27 4.73 -12.77
CA GLY A 100 -2.47 5.52 -12.48
C GLY A 100 -2.78 5.57 -11.00
N GLN A 101 -3.96 6.10 -10.69
CA GLN A 101 -4.46 6.20 -9.32
C GLN A 101 -5.01 4.86 -8.84
N VAL A 102 -4.57 4.41 -7.68
CA VAL A 102 -4.96 3.16 -7.04
C VAL A 102 -5.36 3.37 -5.59
N TYR A 103 -6.02 2.38 -5.00
CA TYR A 103 -6.40 2.36 -3.60
C TYR A 103 -5.38 1.60 -2.74
N ALA A 104 -5.32 1.97 -1.47
CA ALA A 104 -4.56 1.28 -0.45
C ALA A 104 -5.36 1.24 0.85
N ARG A 105 -5.18 0.18 1.66
CA ARG A 105 -5.82 0.01 2.97
C ARG A 105 -4.84 -0.49 4.00
N PHE A 106 -4.74 0.21 5.12
CA PHE A 106 -4.02 -0.24 6.32
C PHE A 106 -5.01 -0.61 7.41
N ILE A 107 -4.82 -1.76 8.03
CA ILE A 107 -5.64 -2.23 9.15
C ILE A 107 -4.73 -2.61 10.32
N MET A 108 -5.08 -2.12 11.50
CA MET A 108 -4.59 -2.61 12.79
C MET A 108 -5.76 -3.19 13.57
N VAL A 109 -5.64 -4.41 14.07
CA VAL A 109 -6.71 -5.07 14.82
C VAL A 109 -6.19 -5.95 15.96
N TYR A 110 -6.97 -6.03 17.04
CA TYR A 110 -6.73 -6.91 18.18
C TYR A 110 -7.25 -8.33 17.91
N SER A 111 -6.48 -9.32 18.37
CA SER A 111 -6.87 -10.73 18.56
C SER A 111 -7.00 -11.60 17.31
N SER A 112 -7.19 -11.04 16.13
CA SER A 112 -7.34 -11.85 14.90
C SER A 112 -6.69 -11.19 13.69
N SER A 113 -6.20 -12.01 12.76
CA SER A 113 -5.63 -11.49 11.51
C SER A 113 -6.70 -10.77 10.68
N PRO A 114 -6.50 -9.51 10.27
CA PRO A 114 -7.50 -8.75 9.54
C PRO A 114 -7.73 -9.28 8.12
N THR A 115 -9.00 -9.20 7.70
CA THR A 115 -9.45 -9.33 6.32
C THR A 115 -9.84 -7.96 5.78
N LEU A 116 -9.85 -7.77 4.48
CA LEU A 116 -10.10 -6.47 3.84
C LEU A 116 -11.46 -5.84 4.19
N CYS A 117 -12.49 -6.66 4.39
CA CYS A 117 -13.87 -6.22 4.64
C CYS A 117 -14.37 -6.61 6.04
N GLY A 118 -13.47 -6.83 7.00
CA GLY A 118 -13.83 -7.19 8.37
C GLY A 118 -14.43 -6.02 9.15
N ASN A 119 -15.35 -6.32 10.06
CA ASN A 119 -15.83 -5.38 11.05
C ASN A 119 -15.09 -5.65 12.37
N TYR A 120 -14.32 -4.69 12.84
CA TYR A 120 -13.42 -4.85 14.00
C TYR A 120 -13.82 -3.94 15.13
N PRO A 121 -14.38 -4.47 16.26
CA PRO A 121 -14.75 -3.67 17.41
C PRO A 121 -13.53 -3.02 18.10
N TYR A 122 -12.34 -3.61 17.92
CA TYR A 122 -11.07 -3.13 18.49
C TYR A 122 -9.99 -3.07 17.40
N GLY A 123 -10.03 -2.04 16.59
CA GLY A 123 -9.09 -1.85 15.50
C GLY A 123 -9.23 -0.48 14.84
N ASN A 124 -8.33 -0.23 13.90
CA ASN A 124 -8.36 0.96 13.06
C ASN A 124 -8.17 0.54 11.61
N THR A 125 -8.99 1.09 10.74
CA THR A 125 -8.88 0.94 9.28
C THR A 125 -8.66 2.30 8.66
N PHE A 126 -7.67 2.40 7.77
CA PHE A 126 -7.29 3.60 7.05
C PHE A 126 -7.34 3.32 5.56
N ASP A 127 -8.12 4.09 4.83
CA ASP A 127 -8.19 4.04 3.37
C ASP A 127 -7.47 5.22 2.75
N PHE A 128 -6.71 4.95 1.70
CA PHE A 128 -5.90 5.92 0.97
C PHE A 128 -6.06 5.76 -0.52
N LYS A 129 -5.56 6.77 -1.25
CA LYS A 129 -5.20 6.68 -2.65
C LYS A 129 -3.73 6.97 -2.83
N THR A 130 -3.15 6.49 -3.91
CA THR A 130 -1.85 6.90 -4.42
C THR A 130 -1.86 6.86 -5.93
N THR A 131 -0.90 7.51 -6.56
CA THR A 131 -0.64 7.37 -7.99
C THR A 131 0.63 6.55 -8.18
N ILE A 132 0.57 5.55 -9.03
CA ILE A 132 1.74 4.76 -9.41
C ILE A 132 2.20 5.23 -10.79
N THR A 133 3.52 5.37 -10.95
CA THR A 133 4.17 5.76 -12.21
C THR A 133 5.39 4.88 -12.48
N GLY A 134 5.93 4.95 -13.71
CA GLY A 134 7.16 4.26 -14.07
C GLY A 134 7.03 2.75 -14.20
N ALA A 135 5.80 2.22 -14.31
CA ALA A 135 5.60 0.81 -14.62
C ALA A 135 6.26 0.46 -15.95
N GLN A 136 6.99 -0.64 -15.97
CA GLN A 136 7.56 -1.16 -17.20
C GLN A 136 6.43 -1.77 -18.03
N ASP A 137 6.29 -1.32 -19.28
CA ASP A 137 5.44 -2.00 -20.24
C ASP A 137 6.09 -3.37 -20.55
N PRO A 138 5.46 -4.50 -20.18
CA PRO A 138 6.03 -5.81 -20.48
C PRO A 138 6.15 -6.06 -21.99
N PHE A 139 5.50 -5.23 -22.81
CA PHE A 139 5.55 -5.28 -24.28
C PHE A 139 6.39 -4.16 -24.87
N ALA A 140 7.03 -3.29 -24.08
CA ALA A 140 7.95 -2.28 -24.57
C ALA A 140 9.18 -2.95 -25.19
N TYR A 141 9.18 -3.10 -26.49
CA TYR A 141 10.32 -3.58 -27.27
C TYR A 141 11.27 -2.40 -27.53
N ASN A 142 12.42 -2.40 -26.86
CA ASN A 142 13.50 -1.42 -27.05
C ASN A 142 14.41 -1.77 -28.26
N GLY A 143 13.92 -2.50 -29.25
CA GLY A 143 14.62 -2.88 -30.44
C GLY A 143 14.11 -2.15 -31.70
N TYR A 144 15.00 -1.93 -32.66
CA TYR A 144 14.59 -1.44 -33.98
C TYR A 144 14.01 -2.63 -34.79
N VAL A 145 12.77 -2.47 -35.27
CA VAL A 145 12.26 -3.36 -36.34
C VAL A 145 12.81 -2.86 -37.66
N TYR A 146 13.58 -3.69 -38.33
CA TYR A 146 14.10 -3.39 -39.65
C TYR A 146 13.07 -3.84 -40.70
N GLY A 147 12.70 -2.92 -41.58
CA GLY A 147 11.96 -3.29 -42.81
C GLY A 147 12.80 -4.15 -43.72
N ALA A 148 12.18 -4.73 -44.74
CA ALA A 148 12.83 -5.60 -45.75
C ALA A 148 14.07 -4.97 -46.43
N ASN A 149 14.22 -3.65 -46.34
CA ASN A 149 15.34 -2.86 -46.89
C ASN A 149 16.44 -2.55 -45.87
N GLY A 150 16.40 -3.11 -44.68
CA GLY A 150 17.39 -2.83 -43.64
C GLY A 150 17.29 -1.43 -42.97
N VAL A 151 16.24 -0.67 -43.29
CA VAL A 151 15.97 0.64 -42.67
C VAL A 151 15.14 0.45 -41.43
N GLY A 152 15.61 0.98 -40.28
CA GLY A 152 14.88 0.96 -39.05
C GLY A 152 13.56 1.73 -39.18
N ILE A 153 12.45 1.11 -38.73
CA ILE A 153 11.14 1.74 -38.67
C ILE A 153 10.95 2.23 -37.24
N PRO A 154 11.02 3.54 -36.97
CA PRO A 154 10.76 4.06 -35.64
C PRO A 154 9.26 3.96 -35.32
N ASN A 155 8.94 3.60 -34.04
CA ASN A 155 7.61 3.67 -33.44
C ASN A 155 6.54 2.72 -33.99
N ILE A 156 6.82 1.42 -34.16
CA ILE A 156 5.74 0.44 -34.27
C ILE A 156 5.31 0.05 -32.84
N LEU A 157 4.14 0.59 -32.41
CA LEU A 157 3.42 0.09 -31.25
C LEU A 157 2.62 -1.14 -31.70
N PHE A 158 2.98 -2.31 -31.21
CA PHE A 158 2.10 -3.47 -31.26
C PHE A 158 0.99 -3.30 -30.24
N GLN A 159 -0.23 -3.15 -30.68
CA GLN A 159 -1.43 -3.21 -29.85
C GLN A 159 -1.82 -4.67 -29.61
#